data_b16efe7f67a9c940c87537e2fc85dd40
#
_entry.id   b16efe7f67a9c940c87537e2fc85dd40
#
_cell.length_a   1.000
_cell.length_b   1.000
_cell.length_c   1.000
_cell.angle_alpha   90.00
_cell.angle_beta   90.00
_cell.angle_gamma   90.00
#
_symmetry.space_group_name_H-M   'P 1'
#
loop_
_entity.id
_entity.type
_entity.pdbx_description
1 polymer ?
#
loop_
_entity_poly.entity_id
_entity_poly.type
_entity_poly.pdbx_seq_one_letter_code
_entity_poly.pdbx_strand_id
1 'polypeptide(L)'
;MSAPQQVENNRLAAVINDENRETEALFQQFESGVSDPEEGRRLVGEIIYVLVRRVVLRERLVYPAIQRSLDDGDDVVDLEVLADDEVGRLLKLIADTPTTSGTFEPLVARLIEQVRERMGDEQADLLPRLGEALGAEVADELGNELARARDAAPSPESADVGPDVVERFREQVSTSTS
;
A
#
# COMPACT_ATOMS: atom_id res chain seq x y z
N MET A 1 -28.38 13.10 -14.44
CA MET A 1 -27.30 12.25 -15.02
C MET A 1 -25.94 12.70 -14.48
N SER A 2 -25.67 12.50 -13.20
CA SER A 2 -24.39 12.91 -12.58
C SER A 2 -23.85 11.92 -11.54
N ALA A 3 -24.40 10.71 -11.45
CA ALA A 3 -24.00 9.71 -10.47
C ALA A 3 -22.64 9.00 -10.74
N PRO A 4 -22.27 8.61 -11.97
CA PRO A 4 -21.03 7.84 -12.15
C PRO A 4 -19.75 8.63 -11.91
N GLN A 5 -19.69 9.91 -12.25
CA GLN A 5 -18.49 10.74 -12.10
C GLN A 5 -18.21 11.19 -10.64
N GLN A 6 -19.22 11.23 -9.79
CA GLN A 6 -19.06 11.60 -8.37
C GLN A 6 -18.50 10.44 -7.53
N VAL A 7 -18.73 9.20 -7.95
CA VAL A 7 -18.23 7.98 -7.28
C VAL A 7 -16.72 7.83 -7.51
N GLU A 8 -16.23 8.22 -8.69
CA GLU A 8 -14.80 8.20 -9.02
C GLU A 8 -14.00 9.33 -8.36
N ASN A 9 -14.65 10.34 -7.81
CA ASN A 9 -14.02 11.58 -7.36
C ASN A 9 -14.20 11.87 -5.86
N ASN A 10 -14.53 10.82 -5.05
CA ASN A 10 -14.60 10.99 -3.60
C ASN A 10 -13.21 11.06 -2.94
N ARG A 11 -13.17 11.54 -1.69
CA ARG A 11 -11.92 11.73 -0.95
C ARG A 11 -11.16 10.42 -0.72
N LEU A 12 -11.85 9.29 -0.51
CA LEU A 12 -11.21 7.98 -0.35
C LEU A 12 -10.41 7.60 -1.60
N ALA A 13 -11.04 7.67 -2.77
CA ALA A 13 -10.36 7.39 -4.04
C ALA A 13 -9.19 8.34 -4.29
N ALA A 14 -9.35 9.64 -3.99
CA ALA A 14 -8.27 10.61 -4.13
C ALA A 14 -7.05 10.27 -3.25
N VAL A 15 -7.25 9.92 -1.98
CA VAL A 15 -6.16 9.57 -1.05
C VAL A 15 -5.47 8.29 -1.49
N ILE A 16 -6.21 7.26 -1.89
CA ILE A 16 -5.65 6.00 -2.39
C ILE A 16 -4.85 6.22 -3.69
N ASN A 17 -5.35 7.06 -4.58
CA ASN A 17 -4.62 7.42 -5.81
C ASN A 17 -3.33 8.20 -5.51
N ASP A 18 -3.30 9.03 -4.47
CA ASP A 18 -2.07 9.71 -4.03
C ASP A 18 -1.05 8.70 -3.50
N GLU A 19 -1.48 7.72 -2.70
CA GLU A 19 -0.62 6.62 -2.23
C GLU A 19 -0.08 5.79 -3.40
N ASN A 20 -0.90 5.50 -4.39
CA ASN A 20 -0.49 4.76 -5.58
C ASN A 20 0.57 5.53 -6.39
N ARG A 21 0.43 6.87 -6.52
CA ARG A 21 1.43 7.72 -7.16
C ARG A 21 2.75 7.77 -6.40
N GLU A 22 2.71 7.85 -5.07
CA GLU A 22 3.90 7.77 -4.22
C GLU A 22 4.63 6.46 -4.42
N THR A 23 3.92 5.35 -4.38
CA THR A 23 4.46 4.00 -4.58
C THR A 23 5.06 3.85 -5.98
N GLU A 24 4.34 4.29 -7.01
CA GLU A 24 4.81 4.22 -8.41
C GLU A 24 6.07 5.07 -8.65
N ALA A 25 6.18 6.23 -8.00
CA ALA A 25 7.38 7.06 -8.10
C ALA A 25 8.62 6.35 -7.54
N LEU A 26 8.49 5.61 -6.44
CA LEU A 26 9.58 4.79 -5.88
C LEU A 26 9.94 3.62 -6.81
N PHE A 27 8.95 2.96 -7.40
CA PHE A 27 9.17 1.89 -8.37
C PHE A 27 9.94 2.38 -9.60
N GLN A 28 9.55 3.53 -10.15
CA GLN A 28 10.24 4.14 -11.29
C GLN A 28 11.68 4.54 -10.95
N GLN A 29 11.94 5.04 -9.74
CA GLN A 29 13.31 5.30 -9.29
C GLN A 29 14.14 4.01 -9.26
N PHE A 30 13.60 2.91 -8.76
CA PHE A 30 14.29 1.63 -8.74
C PHE A 30 14.55 1.10 -10.16
N GLU A 31 13.56 1.14 -11.03
CA GLU A 31 13.65 0.66 -12.42
C GLU A 31 14.58 1.52 -13.30
N SER A 32 14.76 2.79 -12.97
CA SER A 32 15.70 3.67 -13.69
C SER A 32 17.17 3.32 -13.46
N GLY A 33 17.43 2.42 -12.53
CA GLY A 33 18.74 1.94 -12.15
C GLY A 33 19.36 2.73 -11.00
N VAL A 34 19.94 2.02 -10.05
CA VAL A 34 20.63 2.58 -8.90
C VAL A 34 22.12 2.26 -9.04
N SER A 35 22.95 3.28 -9.11
CA SER A 35 24.39 3.12 -9.33
C SER A 35 25.16 2.81 -8.03
N ASP A 36 24.59 3.20 -6.88
CA ASP A 36 25.19 3.03 -5.56
C ASP A 36 24.39 2.00 -4.75
N PRO A 37 25.03 0.94 -4.22
CA PRO A 37 24.39 -0.08 -3.40
C PRO A 37 23.72 0.49 -2.12
N GLU A 38 24.24 1.55 -1.53
CA GLU A 38 23.65 2.19 -0.35
C GLU A 38 22.36 2.93 -0.73
N GLU A 39 22.36 3.62 -1.86
CA GLU A 39 21.16 4.27 -2.40
C GLU A 39 20.10 3.23 -2.77
N GLY A 40 20.48 2.11 -3.36
CA GLY A 40 19.59 0.99 -3.64
C GLY A 40 18.95 0.42 -2.39
N ARG A 41 19.72 0.24 -1.33
CA ARG A 41 19.24 -0.23 -0.03
C ARG A 41 18.27 0.77 0.58
N ARG A 42 18.57 2.06 0.57
CA ARG A 42 17.71 3.11 1.06
C ARG A 42 16.37 3.13 0.31
N LEU A 43 16.41 3.10 -1.00
CA LEU A 43 15.21 3.11 -1.85
C LEU A 43 14.33 1.89 -1.61
N VAL A 44 14.90 0.71 -1.47
CA VAL A 44 14.15 -0.51 -1.13
C VAL A 44 13.55 -0.41 0.27
N GLY A 45 14.26 0.18 1.23
CA GLY A 45 13.71 0.48 2.57
C GLY A 45 12.49 1.39 2.51
N GLU A 46 12.51 2.42 1.67
CA GLU A 46 11.35 3.31 1.44
C GLU A 46 10.19 2.55 0.78
N ILE A 47 10.46 1.70 -0.21
CA ILE A 47 9.44 0.83 -0.83
C ILE A 47 8.80 -0.09 0.20
N ILE A 48 9.59 -0.78 1.02
CA ILE A 48 9.08 -1.65 2.08
C ILE A 48 8.19 -0.85 3.03
N TYR A 49 8.65 0.33 3.45
CA TYR A 49 7.90 1.18 4.38
C TYR A 49 6.54 1.60 3.82
N VAL A 50 6.47 2.14 2.60
CA VAL A 50 5.20 2.59 2.03
C VAL A 50 4.22 1.43 1.82
N LEU A 51 4.71 0.24 1.47
CA LEU A 51 3.88 -0.94 1.30
C LEU A 51 3.37 -1.50 2.64
N VAL A 52 4.20 -1.54 3.68
CA VAL A 52 3.78 -1.91 5.04
C VAL A 52 2.75 -0.92 5.59
N ARG A 53 3.00 0.39 5.45
CA ARG A 53 2.05 1.43 5.84
C ARG A 53 0.70 1.25 5.14
N ARG A 54 0.73 0.99 3.83
CA ARG A 54 -0.47 0.71 3.03
C ARG A 54 -1.27 -0.45 3.62
N VAL A 55 -0.65 -1.60 3.86
CA VAL A 55 -1.31 -2.79 4.42
C VAL A 55 -1.94 -2.49 5.78
N VAL A 56 -1.18 -1.91 6.71
CA VAL A 56 -1.66 -1.59 8.07
C VAL A 56 -2.87 -0.65 8.03
N LEU A 57 -2.82 0.38 7.19
CA LEU A 57 -3.94 1.33 7.08
C LEU A 57 -5.17 0.73 6.39
N ARG A 58 -4.99 -0.17 5.40
CA ARG A 58 -6.09 -0.93 4.79
C ARG A 58 -6.78 -1.84 5.81
N GLU A 59 -6.01 -2.65 6.54
CA GLU A 59 -6.53 -3.54 7.58
C GLU A 59 -7.31 -2.78 8.66
N ARG A 60 -6.86 -1.58 8.99
CA ARG A 60 -7.46 -0.81 10.08
C ARG A 60 -8.71 -0.03 9.67
N LEU A 61 -8.71 0.56 8.49
CA LEU A 61 -9.73 1.53 8.07
C LEU A 61 -10.58 1.05 6.90
N VAL A 62 -9.95 0.50 5.86
CA VAL A 62 -10.63 0.19 4.60
C VAL A 62 -11.32 -1.16 4.64
N TYR A 63 -10.66 -2.21 5.13
CA TYR A 63 -11.25 -3.56 5.19
C TYR A 63 -12.52 -3.63 6.05
N PRO A 64 -12.59 -3.00 7.24
CA PRO A 64 -13.85 -2.93 7.99
C PRO A 64 -14.97 -2.20 7.24
N ALA A 65 -14.63 -1.19 6.43
CA ALA A 65 -15.61 -0.49 5.59
C ALA A 65 -16.13 -1.39 4.46
N ILE A 66 -15.25 -2.15 3.80
CA ILE A 66 -15.61 -3.13 2.78
C ILE A 66 -16.58 -4.18 3.36
N GLN A 67 -16.23 -4.78 4.50
CA GLN A 67 -17.04 -5.82 5.16
C GLN A 67 -18.45 -5.34 5.54
N ARG A 68 -18.57 -4.08 5.96
CA ARG A 68 -19.87 -3.51 6.34
C ARG A 68 -20.72 -3.04 5.17
N SER A 69 -20.13 -2.75 4.03
CA SER A 69 -20.79 -2.01 2.94
C SER A 69 -21.03 -2.83 1.70
N LEU A 70 -20.22 -3.88 1.44
CA LEU A 70 -20.41 -4.76 0.29
C LEU A 70 -21.05 -6.08 0.73
N ASP A 71 -21.97 -6.61 -0.09
CA ASP A 71 -22.64 -7.89 0.17
C ASP A 71 -21.66 -9.08 0.20
N ASP A 72 -20.60 -9.01 -0.62
CA ASP A 72 -19.48 -9.96 -0.67
C ASP A 72 -18.24 -9.48 0.10
N GLY A 73 -18.42 -8.53 1.03
CA GLY A 73 -17.32 -7.82 1.69
C GLY A 73 -16.35 -8.73 2.45
N ASP A 74 -16.84 -9.78 3.09
CA ASP A 74 -15.98 -10.76 3.79
C ASP A 74 -15.11 -11.53 2.79
N ASP A 75 -15.67 -12.01 1.69
CA ASP A 75 -14.93 -12.73 0.65
C ASP A 75 -13.88 -11.81 -0.01
N VAL A 76 -14.24 -10.55 -0.25
CA VAL A 76 -13.30 -9.55 -0.81
C VAL A 76 -12.14 -9.32 0.15
N VAL A 77 -12.42 -9.11 1.44
CA VAL A 77 -11.36 -8.88 2.45
C VAL A 77 -10.48 -10.11 2.63
N ASP A 78 -11.05 -11.32 2.63
CA ASP A 78 -10.26 -12.55 2.71
C ASP A 78 -9.25 -12.67 1.55
N LEU A 79 -9.65 -12.32 0.32
CA LEU A 79 -8.76 -12.29 -0.84
C LEU A 79 -7.68 -11.19 -0.71
N GLU A 80 -8.05 -10.00 -0.23
CA GLU A 80 -7.10 -8.91 0.00
C GLU A 80 -6.06 -9.28 1.06
N VAL A 81 -6.47 -9.90 2.18
CA VAL A 81 -5.55 -10.36 3.24
C VAL A 81 -4.59 -11.41 2.71
N LEU A 82 -5.06 -12.39 1.91
CA LEU A 82 -4.18 -13.38 1.29
C LEU A 82 -3.14 -12.74 0.38
N ALA A 83 -3.53 -11.74 -0.41
CA ALA A 83 -2.62 -11.02 -1.28
C ALA A 83 -1.63 -10.14 -0.47
N ASP A 84 -2.05 -9.53 0.63
CA ASP A 84 -1.17 -8.78 1.54
C ASP A 84 -0.14 -9.71 2.20
N ASP A 85 -0.54 -10.91 2.60
CA ASP A 85 0.37 -11.93 3.15
C ASP A 85 1.42 -12.38 2.13
N GLU A 86 1.05 -12.49 0.86
CA GLU A 86 2.01 -12.81 -0.21
C GLU A 86 3.02 -11.68 -0.42
N VAL A 87 2.55 -10.43 -0.49
CA VAL A 87 3.42 -9.24 -0.53
C VAL A 87 4.32 -9.19 0.70
N GLY A 88 3.79 -9.40 1.89
CA GLY A 88 4.55 -9.44 3.14
C GLY A 88 5.69 -10.46 3.14
N ARG A 89 5.43 -11.67 2.63
CA ARG A 89 6.46 -12.71 2.47
C ARG A 89 7.55 -12.28 1.49
N LEU A 90 7.17 -11.63 0.40
CA LEU A 90 8.11 -11.14 -0.61
C LEU A 90 8.96 -9.98 -0.06
N LEU A 91 8.35 -9.06 0.71
CA LEU A 91 9.08 -7.99 1.39
C LEU A 91 10.13 -8.52 2.37
N LYS A 92 9.78 -9.54 3.16
CA LYS A 92 10.74 -10.20 4.07
C LYS A 92 11.89 -10.86 3.31
N LEU A 93 11.58 -11.55 2.22
CA LEU A 93 12.61 -12.19 1.39
C LEU A 93 13.56 -11.14 0.77
N ILE A 94 13.03 -10.02 0.32
CA ILE A 94 13.84 -8.91 -0.22
C ILE A 94 14.71 -8.32 0.90
N ALA A 95 14.15 -8.09 2.07
CA ALA A 95 14.89 -7.55 3.22
C ALA A 95 16.06 -8.46 3.66
N ASP A 96 15.89 -9.77 3.54
CA ASP A 96 16.91 -10.77 3.90
C ASP A 96 17.94 -11.02 2.78
N THR A 97 17.68 -10.51 1.56
CA THR A 97 18.56 -10.73 0.41
C THR A 97 19.57 -9.57 0.28
N PRO A 98 20.88 -9.85 0.23
CA PRO A 98 21.88 -8.82 -0.02
C PRO A 98 21.65 -8.11 -1.37
N THR A 99 21.80 -6.80 -1.40
CA THR A 99 21.66 -6.00 -2.64
C THR A 99 22.65 -6.39 -3.73
N THR A 100 23.76 -7.02 -3.35
CA THR A 100 24.77 -7.54 -4.26
C THR A 100 24.45 -8.93 -4.84
N SER A 101 23.38 -9.56 -4.34
CA SER A 101 22.93 -10.86 -4.85
C SER A 101 22.30 -10.72 -6.23
N GLY A 102 22.61 -11.63 -7.15
CA GLY A 102 21.98 -11.68 -8.47
C GLY A 102 20.46 -11.98 -8.44
N THR A 103 19.92 -12.38 -7.28
CA THR A 103 18.46 -12.62 -7.08
C THR A 103 17.74 -11.39 -6.55
N PHE A 104 18.45 -10.35 -6.11
CA PHE A 104 17.85 -9.18 -5.47
C PHE A 104 16.95 -8.38 -6.44
N GLU A 105 17.49 -7.95 -7.57
CA GLU A 105 16.71 -7.19 -8.57
C GLU A 105 15.49 -7.97 -9.10
N PRO A 106 15.61 -9.27 -9.47
CA PRO A 106 14.45 -10.07 -9.86
C PRO A 106 13.35 -10.17 -8.78
N LEU A 107 13.72 -10.23 -7.49
CA LEU A 107 12.74 -10.24 -6.39
C LEU A 107 12.00 -8.90 -6.29
N VAL A 108 12.72 -7.78 -6.38
CA VAL A 108 12.10 -6.46 -6.37
C VAL A 108 11.22 -6.24 -7.60
N ALA A 109 11.67 -6.67 -8.78
CA ALA A 109 10.86 -6.61 -10.01
C ALA A 109 9.55 -7.39 -9.88
N ARG A 110 9.57 -8.59 -9.27
CA ARG A 110 8.38 -9.38 -9.00
C ARG A 110 7.43 -8.67 -8.03
N LEU A 111 7.96 -8.05 -6.97
CA LEU A 111 7.16 -7.25 -6.04
C LEU A 111 6.46 -6.10 -6.77
N ILE A 112 7.18 -5.36 -7.59
CA ILE A 112 6.66 -4.23 -8.36
C ILE A 112 5.52 -4.69 -9.27
N GLU A 113 5.68 -5.77 -9.99
CA GLU A 113 4.65 -6.33 -10.88
C GLU A 113 3.37 -6.68 -10.10
N GLN A 114 3.50 -7.43 -9.00
CA GLN A 114 2.35 -7.81 -8.17
C GLN A 114 1.62 -6.60 -7.57
N VAL A 115 2.36 -5.63 -7.06
CA VAL A 115 1.75 -4.43 -6.47
C VAL A 115 1.07 -3.56 -7.53
N ARG A 116 1.66 -3.41 -8.72
CA ARG A 116 1.04 -2.68 -9.84
C ARG A 116 -0.28 -3.33 -10.30
N GLU A 117 -0.31 -4.65 -10.43
CA GLU A 117 -1.52 -5.38 -10.78
C GLU A 117 -2.63 -5.11 -9.74
N ARG A 118 -2.33 -5.25 -8.46
CA ARG A 118 -3.30 -4.96 -7.38
C ARG A 118 -3.77 -3.51 -7.34
N MET A 119 -2.88 -2.54 -7.53
CA MET A 119 -3.27 -1.13 -7.63
C MET A 119 -4.23 -0.89 -8.79
N GLY A 120 -4.01 -1.56 -9.93
CA GLY A 120 -4.90 -1.51 -11.10
C GLY A 120 -6.27 -2.09 -10.80
N ASP A 121 -6.36 -3.26 -10.19
CA ASP A 121 -7.60 -3.93 -9.83
C ASP A 121 -8.39 -3.13 -8.77
N GLU A 122 -7.72 -2.59 -7.77
CA GLU A 122 -8.32 -1.73 -6.76
C GLU A 122 -8.97 -0.49 -7.40
N GLN A 123 -8.28 0.16 -8.33
CA GLN A 123 -8.80 1.33 -9.03
C GLN A 123 -9.95 1.00 -9.99
N ALA A 124 -9.86 -0.13 -10.69
CA ALA A 124 -10.83 -0.49 -11.72
C ALA A 124 -12.14 -1.08 -11.17
N ASP A 125 -12.09 -1.78 -10.05
CA ASP A 125 -13.24 -2.50 -9.49
C ASP A 125 -13.57 -2.11 -8.05
N LEU A 126 -12.64 -2.27 -7.11
CA LEU A 126 -12.93 -2.16 -5.69
C LEU A 126 -13.33 -0.74 -5.25
N LEU A 127 -12.58 0.27 -5.66
CA LEU A 127 -12.86 1.67 -5.27
C LEU A 127 -14.19 2.19 -5.81
N PRO A 128 -14.56 1.96 -7.07
CA PRO A 128 -15.89 2.32 -7.57
C PRO A 128 -17.02 1.63 -6.81
N ARG A 129 -16.93 0.33 -6.56
CA ARG A 129 -17.94 -0.44 -5.81
C ARG A 129 -18.07 0.07 -4.37
N LEU A 130 -16.96 0.26 -3.70
CA LEU A 130 -16.94 0.75 -2.31
C LEU A 130 -17.47 2.18 -2.22
N GLY A 131 -17.08 3.07 -3.13
CA GLY A 131 -17.56 4.44 -3.18
C GLY A 131 -19.07 4.53 -3.41
N GLU A 132 -19.62 3.67 -4.27
CA GLU A 132 -21.07 3.57 -4.50
C GLU A 132 -21.80 3.06 -3.26
N ALA A 133 -21.29 2.02 -2.62
CA ALA A 133 -21.90 1.41 -1.43
C ALA A 133 -21.87 2.34 -0.20
N LEU A 134 -20.80 3.09 0.00
CA LEU A 134 -20.65 4.05 1.09
C LEU A 134 -21.47 5.33 0.87
N GLY A 135 -21.58 5.80 -0.36
CA GLY A 135 -22.04 7.14 -0.70
C GLY A 135 -20.98 8.21 -0.46
N ALA A 136 -21.16 9.37 -1.07
CA ALA A 136 -20.12 10.43 -1.12
C ALA A 136 -19.67 10.92 0.26
N GLU A 137 -20.60 11.17 1.18
CA GLU A 137 -20.32 11.70 2.51
C GLU A 137 -19.43 10.74 3.34
N VAL A 138 -19.84 9.46 3.41
CA VAL A 138 -19.10 8.44 4.18
C VAL A 138 -17.75 8.12 3.52
N ALA A 139 -17.68 8.08 2.20
CA ALA A 139 -16.43 7.90 1.47
C ALA A 139 -15.45 9.07 1.70
N ASP A 140 -15.96 10.30 1.78
CA ASP A 140 -15.15 11.47 2.09
C ASP A 140 -14.64 11.46 3.54
N GLU A 141 -15.47 11.07 4.51
CA GLU A 141 -15.07 10.91 5.92
C GLU A 141 -13.98 9.85 6.07
N LEU A 142 -14.17 8.67 5.46
CA LEU A 142 -13.17 7.60 5.47
C LEU A 142 -11.86 8.03 4.79
N GLY A 143 -11.95 8.75 3.67
CA GLY A 143 -10.79 9.31 2.99
C GLY A 143 -10.02 10.32 3.84
N ASN A 144 -10.71 11.17 4.58
CA ASN A 144 -10.09 12.12 5.51
C ASN A 144 -9.43 11.41 6.71
N GLU A 145 -10.04 10.34 7.22
CA GLU A 145 -9.45 9.52 8.28
C GLU A 145 -8.19 8.81 7.80
N LEU A 146 -8.25 8.21 6.60
CA LEU A 146 -7.10 7.56 5.97
C LEU A 146 -5.94 8.55 5.74
N ALA A 147 -6.23 9.76 5.23
CA ALA A 147 -5.23 10.80 5.04
C ALA A 147 -4.55 11.20 6.36
N ARG A 148 -5.33 11.42 7.41
CA ARG A 148 -4.79 11.76 8.74
C ARG A 148 -3.91 10.66 9.30
N ALA A 149 -4.34 9.40 9.18
CA ALA A 149 -3.57 8.24 9.65
C ALA A 149 -2.25 8.08 8.86
N ARG A 150 -2.29 8.29 7.54
CA ARG A 150 -1.09 8.30 6.68
C ARG A 150 -0.10 9.39 7.10
N ASP A 151 -0.59 10.61 7.31
CA ASP A 151 0.25 11.76 7.66
C ASP A 151 0.82 11.66 9.09
N ALA A 152 0.13 10.95 9.98
CA ALA A 152 0.61 10.68 11.35
C ALA A 152 1.65 9.55 11.41
N ALA A 153 1.73 8.70 10.38
CA ALA A 153 2.73 7.64 10.32
C ALA A 153 4.14 8.25 10.19
N PRO A 154 5.12 7.77 10.98
CA PRO A 154 6.47 8.31 10.93
C PRO A 154 7.10 8.07 9.56
N SER A 155 7.93 9.00 9.11
CA SER A 155 8.79 8.74 7.96
C SER A 155 9.86 7.71 8.31
N PRO A 156 10.31 6.89 7.38
CA PRO A 156 11.41 5.97 7.63
C PRO A 156 12.69 6.79 7.87
N GLU A 157 13.09 6.94 9.13
CA GLU A 157 14.29 7.73 9.52
C GLU A 157 15.59 7.05 9.11
N SER A 158 15.57 5.75 8.88
CA SER A 158 16.71 5.02 8.35
C SER A 158 16.25 3.90 7.44
N ALA A 159 16.81 3.87 6.26
CA ALA A 159 16.66 2.79 5.30
C ALA A 159 17.47 1.54 5.70
N ASP A 160 17.56 1.24 6.99
CA ASP A 160 18.21 0.02 7.45
C ASP A 160 17.30 -1.17 7.14
N VAL A 161 17.53 -1.78 6.00
CA VAL A 161 16.85 -2.98 5.54
C VAL A 161 17.53 -4.17 6.21
N GLY A 162 16.96 -4.58 7.32
CA GLY A 162 17.39 -5.75 8.07
C GLY A 162 16.24 -6.77 8.22
N PRO A 163 16.53 -7.95 8.81
CA PRO A 163 15.57 -9.05 8.89
C PRO A 163 14.21 -8.67 9.49
N ASP A 164 14.17 -7.76 10.44
CA ASP A 164 12.95 -7.38 11.17
C ASP A 164 12.31 -6.07 10.69
N VAL A 165 12.71 -5.57 9.50
CA VAL A 165 12.25 -4.27 9.01
C VAL A 165 10.73 -4.21 8.82
N VAL A 166 10.13 -5.29 8.35
CA VAL A 166 8.68 -5.35 8.08
C VAL A 166 7.91 -5.27 9.38
N GLU A 167 8.29 -6.05 10.38
CA GLU A 167 7.67 -6.03 11.72
C GLU A 167 7.87 -4.69 12.41
N ARG A 168 9.06 -4.13 12.35
CA ARG A 168 9.38 -2.81 12.93
C ARG A 168 8.54 -1.71 12.32
N PHE A 169 8.42 -1.66 11.00
CA PHE A 169 7.57 -0.67 10.32
C PHE A 169 6.10 -0.87 10.65
N ARG A 170 5.63 -2.12 10.74
CA ARG A 170 4.25 -2.43 11.14
C ARG A 170 3.94 -1.91 12.53
N GLU A 171 4.83 -2.10 13.50
CA GLU A 171 4.70 -1.57 14.87
C GLU A 171 4.70 -0.04 14.89
N GLN A 172 5.60 0.61 14.16
CA GLN A 172 5.67 2.06 14.07
C GLN A 172 4.37 2.67 13.54
N VAL A 173 3.85 2.16 12.44
CA VAL A 173 2.60 2.63 11.85
C VAL A 173 1.42 2.38 12.80
N SER A 174 1.33 1.20 13.40
CA SER A 174 0.25 0.84 14.32
C SER A 174 0.23 1.72 15.57
N THR A 175 1.38 2.07 16.10
CA THR A 175 1.51 2.92 17.32
C THR A 175 1.18 4.38 17.02
N SER A 176 1.58 4.89 15.86
CA SER A 176 1.40 6.31 15.52
C SER A 176 -0.03 6.66 15.13
N THR A 177 -0.84 5.67 14.78
CA THR A 177 -2.22 5.86 14.33
C THR A 177 -3.26 5.54 15.42
N SER A 178 -2.82 5.29 16.65
CA SER A 178 -3.69 5.13 17.83
C SER A 178 -3.96 6.46 18.48
#